data_aefabe0461b999dc59404bdfefda450e
#
_entry.id   aefabe0461b999dc59404bdfefda450e
#
_cell.length_a   1.000
_cell.length_b   1.000
_cell.length_c   1.000
_cell.angle_alpha   90.00
_cell.angle_beta   90.00
_cell.angle_gamma   90.00
#
_symmetry.space_group_name_H-M   'P 1'
#
loop_
_entity.id
_entity.type
_entity.pdbx_description
1 polymer ?
#
loop_
_entity_poly.entity_id
_entity_poly.type
_entity_poly.pdbx_seq_one_letter_code
_entity_poly.pdbx_strand_id
1 'polypeptide(L)'
;ADPEVWGQIPIITKDILRTFNHSEFMDNFNVARATDIAEYWRSGGTTGKPVFYPRTFEDVKYGLESWARTFPAINIGPGDLCHISFPLGIHPAGQIWARSAHQMNVGMNWVGAGNAVPSEAQVDLILALKPTVLISMSSFALHLINVADTKGIDLSESTISIVICSAETLSDAKREKLALRWGAEVYDVFGMSEAGLMGCEGDAHDGIH
;
A
#
# COMPACT_ATOMS: atom_id res chain seq x y z
N ALA A 1 9.91 -6.49 -27.73
CA ALA A 1 10.52 -7.75 -27.28
C ALA A 1 9.88 -8.89 -28.06
N ASP A 2 10.68 -9.88 -28.48
CA ASP A 2 10.21 -11.03 -29.22
C ASP A 2 9.38 -11.93 -28.27
N PRO A 3 8.10 -12.25 -28.61
CA PRO A 3 7.25 -13.11 -27.79
C PRO A 3 7.84 -14.49 -27.51
N GLU A 4 8.62 -15.05 -28.47
CA GLU A 4 9.26 -16.35 -28.27
C GLU A 4 10.36 -16.30 -27.20
N VAL A 5 11.08 -15.17 -27.10
CA VAL A 5 12.09 -14.96 -26.04
C VAL A 5 11.44 -14.80 -24.67
N TRP A 6 10.29 -14.12 -24.60
CA TRP A 6 9.54 -14.00 -23.34
C TRP A 6 9.10 -15.34 -22.78
N GLY A 7 8.66 -16.25 -23.63
CA GLY A 7 8.24 -17.61 -23.21
C GLY A 7 9.38 -18.47 -22.64
N GLN A 8 10.64 -18.07 -22.86
CA GLN A 8 11.82 -18.78 -22.36
C GLN A 8 12.31 -18.24 -20.99
N ILE A 9 11.80 -17.09 -20.54
CA ILE A 9 12.17 -16.53 -19.23
C ILE A 9 11.57 -17.42 -18.12
N PRO A 10 12.41 -17.99 -17.23
CA PRO A 10 11.90 -18.85 -16.18
C PRO A 10 11.07 -18.05 -15.17
N ILE A 11 9.96 -18.64 -14.71
CA ILE A 11 9.16 -18.08 -13.62
C ILE A 11 9.94 -18.25 -12.31
N ILE A 12 10.24 -17.15 -11.66
CA ILE A 12 10.87 -17.14 -10.34
C ILE A 12 9.79 -17.05 -9.27
N THR A 13 9.76 -18.06 -8.39
CA THR A 13 8.83 -18.08 -7.25
C THR A 13 9.51 -17.58 -5.98
N LYS A 14 8.71 -17.16 -4.99
CA LYS A 14 9.25 -16.80 -3.67
C LYS A 14 9.98 -17.95 -2.98
N ASP A 15 9.60 -19.20 -3.26
CA ASP A 15 10.28 -20.37 -2.68
C ASP A 15 11.71 -20.50 -3.21
N ILE A 16 11.91 -20.23 -4.50
CA ILE A 16 13.25 -20.16 -5.09
C ILE A 16 14.05 -19.04 -4.42
N LEU A 17 13.49 -17.82 -4.28
CA LEU A 17 14.20 -16.70 -3.67
C LEU A 17 14.58 -16.97 -2.20
N ARG A 18 13.78 -17.73 -1.46
CA ARG A 18 14.03 -18.10 -0.06
C ARG A 18 15.14 -19.14 0.13
N THR A 19 15.54 -19.84 -0.92
CA THR A 19 16.67 -20.79 -0.85
C THR A 19 18.00 -20.07 -0.68
N PHE A 20 18.09 -18.81 -1.09
CA PHE A 20 19.30 -18.01 -1.01
C PHE A 20 19.43 -17.33 0.36
N ASN A 21 20.64 -17.25 0.88
CA ASN A 21 20.94 -16.31 1.96
C ASN A 21 21.09 -14.89 1.38
N HIS A 22 21.24 -13.87 2.24
CA HIS A 22 21.28 -12.49 1.78
C HIS A 22 22.44 -12.20 0.81
N SER A 23 23.63 -12.74 1.05
CA SER A 23 24.78 -12.53 0.16
C SER A 23 24.55 -13.17 -1.19
N GLU A 24 24.11 -14.44 -1.19
CA GLU A 24 23.78 -15.15 -2.44
C GLU A 24 22.66 -14.45 -3.23
N PHE A 25 21.66 -13.89 -2.52
CA PHE A 25 20.61 -13.12 -3.17
C PHE A 25 21.17 -11.85 -3.84
N MET A 26 22.05 -11.12 -3.14
CA MET A 26 22.70 -9.93 -3.69
C MET A 26 23.59 -10.27 -4.89
N ASP A 27 24.31 -11.38 -4.86
CA ASP A 27 25.19 -11.79 -5.95
C ASP A 27 24.43 -12.27 -7.19
N ASN A 28 23.26 -12.88 -7.04
CA ASN A 28 22.50 -13.50 -8.13
C ASN A 28 21.35 -12.63 -8.68
N PHE A 29 20.73 -11.77 -7.86
CA PHE A 29 19.51 -11.03 -8.22
C PHE A 29 19.67 -9.52 -8.13
N ASN A 30 20.79 -9.00 -7.68
CA ASN A 30 21.07 -7.58 -7.63
C ASN A 30 22.14 -7.21 -8.67
N VAL A 31 21.87 -6.24 -9.50
CA VAL A 31 22.80 -5.70 -10.49
C VAL A 31 23.46 -4.40 -10.05
N ALA A 32 22.96 -3.79 -8.97
CA ALA A 32 23.49 -2.55 -8.44
C ALA A 32 24.70 -2.81 -7.53
N ARG A 33 25.62 -1.85 -7.45
CA ARG A 33 26.73 -1.92 -6.48
C ARG A 33 26.17 -1.73 -5.06
N ALA A 34 26.78 -2.37 -4.09
CA ALA A 34 26.36 -2.25 -2.68
C ALA A 34 26.35 -0.78 -2.19
N THR A 35 27.25 0.05 -2.73
CA THR A 35 27.33 1.49 -2.43
C THR A 35 26.18 2.32 -2.98
N ASP A 36 25.42 1.80 -3.93
CA ASP A 36 24.32 2.49 -4.59
C ASP A 36 22.96 2.16 -3.96
N ILE A 37 22.94 1.21 -3.00
CA ILE A 37 21.72 0.81 -2.29
C ILE A 37 21.30 1.92 -1.33
N ALA A 38 20.10 2.45 -1.53
CA ALA A 38 19.48 3.46 -0.70
C ALA A 38 18.71 2.85 0.48
N GLU A 39 17.96 1.79 0.22
CA GLU A 39 17.10 1.14 1.21
C GLU A 39 16.81 -0.33 0.86
N TYR A 40 16.34 -1.08 1.86
CA TYR A 40 15.89 -2.46 1.71
C TYR A 40 14.40 -2.56 1.99
N TRP A 41 13.67 -3.22 1.11
CA TRP A 41 12.26 -3.52 1.28
C TRP A 41 12.07 -4.98 1.66
N ARG A 42 11.29 -5.21 2.73
CA ARG A 42 10.97 -6.55 3.19
C ARG A 42 9.60 -6.97 2.66
N SER A 43 9.52 -8.14 2.03
CA SER A 43 8.23 -8.73 1.70
C SER A 43 7.48 -9.19 2.95
N GLY A 44 6.14 -9.03 2.96
CA GLY A 44 5.25 -9.55 3.99
C GLY A 44 5.12 -11.08 3.88
N GLY A 45 6.12 -11.84 4.29
CA GLY A 45 6.04 -13.30 4.26
C GLY A 45 5.31 -13.86 5.48
N THR A 46 4.11 -14.40 5.29
CA THR A 46 3.37 -15.12 6.35
C THR A 46 3.90 -16.55 6.57
N THR A 47 4.66 -17.10 5.63
CA THR A 47 5.11 -18.50 5.61
C THR A 47 6.57 -18.63 5.24
N GLY A 48 7.51 -18.31 6.15
CA GLY A 48 8.93 -18.58 5.93
C GLY A 48 9.85 -17.39 6.15
N LYS A 49 11.12 -17.52 5.72
CA LYS A 49 12.12 -16.46 5.86
C LYS A 49 11.73 -15.24 5.03
N PRO A 50 11.85 -14.02 5.58
CA PRO A 50 11.62 -12.80 4.81
C PRO A 50 12.68 -12.66 3.71
N VAL A 51 12.26 -12.15 2.56
CA VAL A 51 13.18 -11.73 1.49
C VAL A 51 13.33 -10.21 1.56
N PHE A 52 14.57 -9.74 1.46
CA PHE A 52 14.90 -8.32 1.45
C PHE A 52 15.31 -7.90 0.05
N TYR A 53 14.60 -6.92 -0.49
CA TYR A 53 14.83 -6.40 -1.84
C TYR A 53 15.60 -5.08 -1.74
N PRO A 54 16.85 -5.01 -2.24
CA PRO A 54 17.59 -3.77 -2.31
C PRO A 54 16.93 -2.82 -3.31
N ARG A 55 16.98 -1.54 -3.00
CA ARG A 55 16.54 -0.44 -3.89
C ARG A 55 17.61 0.62 -3.95
N THR A 56 18.00 1.02 -5.14
CA THR A 56 18.86 2.18 -5.35
C THR A 56 18.07 3.47 -5.15
N PHE A 57 18.76 4.62 -5.08
CA PHE A 57 18.10 5.92 -5.08
C PHE A 57 17.22 6.13 -6.33
N GLU A 58 17.65 5.59 -7.47
CA GLU A 58 16.91 5.66 -8.72
C GLU A 58 15.67 4.78 -8.70
N ASP A 59 15.78 3.53 -8.22
CA ASP A 59 14.63 2.63 -8.02
C ASP A 59 13.58 3.27 -7.11
N VAL A 60 14.01 3.88 -6.01
CA VAL A 60 13.09 4.57 -5.08
C VAL A 60 12.41 5.74 -5.77
N LYS A 61 13.16 6.54 -6.53
CA LYS A 61 12.60 7.69 -7.26
C LYS A 61 11.51 7.25 -8.22
N TYR A 62 11.80 6.31 -9.12
CA TYR A 62 10.82 5.83 -10.10
C TYR A 62 9.68 5.04 -9.47
N GLY A 63 9.97 4.29 -8.40
CA GLY A 63 8.95 3.63 -7.61
C GLY A 63 7.93 4.63 -7.05
N LEU A 64 8.39 5.72 -6.43
CA LEU A 64 7.53 6.76 -5.88
C LEU A 64 6.74 7.50 -6.97
N GLU A 65 7.35 7.79 -8.12
CA GLU A 65 6.65 8.39 -9.27
C GLU A 65 5.53 7.48 -9.80
N SER A 66 5.75 6.17 -9.80
CA SER A 66 4.73 5.20 -10.18
C SER A 66 3.53 5.24 -9.22
N TRP A 67 3.77 5.16 -7.91
CA TRP A 67 2.72 5.23 -6.89
C TRP A 67 2.02 6.58 -6.83
N ALA A 68 2.73 7.68 -7.10
CA ALA A 68 2.16 9.02 -7.13
C ALA A 68 1.04 9.18 -8.18
N ARG A 69 1.12 8.43 -9.29
CA ARG A 69 0.08 8.43 -10.33
C ARG A 69 -1.28 7.90 -9.86
N THR A 70 -1.30 7.10 -8.80
CA THR A 70 -2.56 6.60 -8.22
C THR A 70 -3.44 7.75 -7.72
N PHE A 71 -2.85 8.79 -7.13
CA PHE A 71 -3.62 9.88 -6.54
C PHE A 71 -4.51 10.62 -7.56
N PRO A 72 -3.98 11.17 -8.67
CA PRO A 72 -4.84 11.82 -9.66
C PRO A 72 -5.74 10.84 -10.41
N ALA A 73 -5.39 9.55 -10.51
CA ALA A 73 -6.24 8.55 -11.17
C ALA A 73 -7.55 8.30 -10.43
N ILE A 74 -7.60 8.63 -9.12
CA ILE A 74 -8.77 8.48 -8.26
C ILE A 74 -9.16 9.83 -7.61
N ASN A 75 -8.89 10.93 -8.32
CA ASN A 75 -9.28 12.29 -7.95
C ASN A 75 -8.75 12.80 -6.60
N ILE A 76 -7.62 12.30 -6.12
CA ILE A 76 -6.95 12.80 -4.91
C ILE A 76 -5.89 13.82 -5.30
N GLY A 77 -5.85 14.96 -4.62
CA GLY A 77 -4.93 16.04 -4.92
C GLY A 77 -4.68 17.01 -3.76
N PRO A 78 -4.11 18.19 -4.06
CA PRO A 78 -3.87 19.22 -3.05
C PRO A 78 -5.17 19.61 -2.33
N GLY A 79 -5.12 19.61 -1.00
CA GLY A 79 -6.28 19.84 -0.13
C GLY A 79 -6.81 18.58 0.53
N ASP A 80 -6.49 17.40 -0.01
CA ASP A 80 -6.78 16.13 0.65
C ASP A 80 -5.78 15.83 1.77
N LEU A 81 -6.27 15.10 2.76
CA LEU A 81 -5.49 14.58 3.88
C LEU A 81 -5.70 13.07 3.97
N CYS A 82 -4.64 12.31 3.80
CA CYS A 82 -4.67 10.86 3.92
C CYS A 82 -4.38 10.41 5.35
N HIS A 83 -5.14 9.44 5.84
CA HIS A 83 -4.85 8.67 7.05
C HIS A 83 -4.28 7.31 6.64
N ILE A 84 -3.00 7.07 6.96
CA ILE A 84 -2.34 5.84 6.55
C ILE A 84 -2.27 4.83 7.68
N SER A 85 -2.88 3.65 7.45
CA SER A 85 -2.94 2.54 8.40
C SER A 85 -2.07 1.34 7.97
N PHE A 86 -1.09 1.56 7.12
CA PHE A 86 -0.07 0.56 6.76
C PHE A 86 1.16 0.66 7.66
N PRO A 87 1.92 -0.46 7.85
CA PRO A 87 3.19 -0.41 8.56
C PRO A 87 4.14 0.63 7.96
N LEU A 88 4.79 1.43 8.82
CA LEU A 88 5.75 2.48 8.43
C LEU A 88 7.22 2.04 8.60
N GLY A 89 7.46 0.77 8.85
CA GLY A 89 8.80 0.22 9.04
C GLY A 89 9.45 -0.27 7.74
N ILE A 90 10.20 -1.37 7.83
CA ILE A 90 10.91 -2.00 6.71
C ILE A 90 9.97 -2.58 5.62
N HIS A 91 8.68 -2.74 5.92
CA HIS A 91 7.66 -2.99 4.91
C HIS A 91 7.40 -1.70 4.13
N PRO A 92 7.50 -1.71 2.80
CA PRO A 92 7.51 -0.48 2.02
C PRO A 92 6.13 0.20 1.94
N ALA A 93 5.02 -0.53 2.11
CA ALA A 93 3.68 -0.05 1.79
C ALA A 93 3.35 1.31 2.42
N GLY A 94 3.49 1.45 3.75
CA GLY A 94 3.18 2.71 4.42
C GLY A 94 4.07 3.87 3.98
N GLN A 95 5.37 3.61 3.83
CA GLN A 95 6.33 4.63 3.44
C GLN A 95 6.14 5.08 1.99
N ILE A 96 5.88 4.14 1.07
CA ILE A 96 5.65 4.45 -0.34
C ILE A 96 4.44 5.35 -0.49
N TRP A 97 3.30 4.98 0.10
CA TRP A 97 2.10 5.79 0.07
C TRP A 97 2.34 7.21 0.61
N ALA A 98 2.95 7.31 1.79
CA ALA A 98 3.16 8.60 2.41
C ALA A 98 4.13 9.50 1.63
N ARG A 99 5.22 8.94 1.12
CA ARG A 99 6.22 9.68 0.31
C ARG A 99 5.65 10.09 -1.05
N SER A 100 4.85 9.23 -1.67
CA SER A 100 4.17 9.55 -2.94
C SER A 100 3.10 10.61 -2.78
N ALA A 101 2.35 10.61 -1.67
CA ALA A 101 1.41 11.67 -1.34
C ALA A 101 2.11 13.04 -1.22
N HIS A 102 3.28 13.10 -0.57
CA HIS A 102 4.07 14.34 -0.49
C HIS A 102 4.49 14.85 -1.87
N GLN A 103 4.83 13.97 -2.82
CA GLN A 103 5.16 14.41 -4.19
C GLN A 103 3.96 15.05 -4.90
N MET A 104 2.75 14.66 -4.52
CA MET A 104 1.50 15.19 -5.06
C MET A 104 0.91 16.37 -4.27
N ASN A 105 1.63 16.88 -3.26
CA ASN A 105 1.16 17.90 -2.33
C ASN A 105 -0.12 17.49 -1.58
N VAL A 106 -0.28 16.20 -1.31
CA VAL A 106 -1.36 15.63 -0.50
C VAL A 106 -0.90 15.51 0.94
N GLY A 107 -1.75 15.95 1.87
CA GLY A 107 -1.48 15.86 3.30
C GLY A 107 -1.46 14.41 3.79
N MET A 108 -0.71 14.12 4.88
CA MET A 108 -0.55 12.77 5.38
C MET A 108 -0.50 12.69 6.90
N ASN A 109 -1.40 11.91 7.49
CA ASN A 109 -1.33 11.46 8.87
C ASN A 109 -0.51 10.17 8.93
N TRP A 110 0.71 10.25 9.45
CA TRP A 110 1.65 9.15 9.57
C TRP A 110 1.32 8.24 10.77
N VAL A 111 0.20 7.51 10.69
CA VAL A 111 -0.33 6.75 11.83
C VAL A 111 0.32 5.38 11.92
N GLY A 112 0.37 4.66 10.80
CA GLY A 112 0.91 3.31 10.78
C GLY A 112 -0.13 2.23 11.09
N ALA A 113 0.32 0.99 11.19
CA ALA A 113 -0.54 -0.15 11.49
C ALA A 113 -0.98 -0.18 12.96
N GLY A 114 -1.96 -1.01 13.27
CA GLY A 114 -2.55 -1.12 14.62
C GLY A 114 -1.58 -1.53 15.74
N ASN A 115 -0.40 -2.06 15.39
CA ASN A 115 0.67 -2.32 16.36
C ASN A 115 1.52 -1.07 16.69
N ALA A 116 1.47 -0.02 15.85
CA ALA A 116 2.14 1.25 16.10
C ALA A 116 1.22 2.23 16.83
N VAL A 117 -0.03 2.32 16.39
CA VAL A 117 -1.08 3.13 17.01
C VAL A 117 -2.31 2.25 17.21
N PRO A 118 -2.80 2.06 18.44
CA PRO A 118 -3.99 1.25 18.73
C PRO A 118 -5.20 1.67 17.89
N SER A 119 -6.03 0.71 17.52
CA SER A 119 -7.15 0.94 16.59
C SER A 119 -8.17 1.95 17.13
N GLU A 120 -8.40 1.97 18.44
CA GLU A 120 -9.25 2.96 19.12
C GLU A 120 -8.70 4.38 18.93
N ALA A 121 -7.37 4.54 19.08
CA ALA A 121 -6.72 5.83 18.88
C ALA A 121 -6.75 6.25 17.41
N GLN A 122 -6.70 5.30 16.46
CA GLN A 122 -6.85 5.61 15.04
C GLN A 122 -8.24 6.16 14.72
N VAL A 123 -9.29 5.58 15.28
CA VAL A 123 -10.67 6.12 15.16
C VAL A 123 -10.74 7.54 15.73
N ASP A 124 -10.17 7.77 16.92
CA ASP A 124 -10.14 9.10 17.55
C ASP A 124 -9.37 10.13 16.70
N LEU A 125 -8.25 9.73 16.08
CA LEU A 125 -7.48 10.57 15.16
C LEU A 125 -8.25 10.90 13.87
N ILE A 126 -9.00 9.96 13.30
CA ILE A 126 -9.85 10.20 12.13
C ILE A 126 -10.88 11.29 12.45
N LEU A 127 -11.54 11.20 13.60
CA LEU A 127 -12.53 12.21 14.00
C LEU A 127 -11.92 13.57 14.30
N ALA A 128 -10.72 13.59 14.92
CA ALA A 128 -10.05 14.82 15.32
C ALA A 128 -9.38 15.54 14.16
N LEU A 129 -8.67 14.82 13.29
CA LEU A 129 -7.86 15.38 12.20
C LEU A 129 -8.62 15.49 10.87
N LYS A 130 -9.78 14.84 10.79
CA LYS A 130 -10.69 14.90 9.64
C LYS A 130 -10.03 14.62 8.29
N PRO A 131 -9.32 13.49 8.12
CA PRO A 131 -8.78 13.11 6.81
C PRO A 131 -9.92 12.87 5.82
N THR A 132 -9.64 13.06 4.53
CA THR A 132 -10.58 12.78 3.43
C THR A 132 -10.36 11.41 2.81
N VAL A 133 -9.17 10.82 3.02
CA VAL A 133 -8.76 9.54 2.43
C VAL A 133 -8.24 8.60 3.52
N LEU A 134 -8.74 7.35 3.52
CA LEU A 134 -8.15 6.25 4.29
C LEU A 134 -7.35 5.35 3.34
N ILE A 135 -6.08 5.08 3.68
CA ILE A 135 -5.22 4.12 2.96
C ILE A 135 -4.93 2.94 3.88
N SER A 136 -5.48 1.76 3.57
CA SER A 136 -5.48 0.62 4.48
C SER A 136 -5.58 -0.72 3.74
N MET A 137 -5.32 -1.81 4.45
CA MET A 137 -5.84 -3.13 4.06
C MET A 137 -7.36 -3.17 4.25
N SER A 138 -8.08 -3.85 3.37
CA SER A 138 -9.54 -3.97 3.46
C SER A 138 -10.01 -4.58 4.77
N SER A 139 -9.29 -5.59 5.27
CA SER A 139 -9.57 -6.22 6.57
C SER A 139 -9.37 -5.25 7.74
N PHE A 140 -8.36 -4.38 7.68
CA PHE A 140 -8.12 -3.42 8.74
C PHE A 140 -9.11 -2.26 8.70
N ALA A 141 -9.51 -1.79 7.52
CA ALA A 141 -10.58 -0.80 7.37
C ALA A 141 -11.92 -1.31 7.94
N LEU A 142 -12.25 -2.61 7.75
CA LEU A 142 -13.39 -3.26 8.40
C LEU A 142 -13.22 -3.39 9.91
N HIS A 143 -12.00 -3.64 10.38
CA HIS A 143 -11.71 -3.69 11.82
C HIS A 143 -11.94 -2.33 12.49
N LEU A 144 -11.52 -1.23 11.87
CA LEU A 144 -11.78 0.12 12.39
C LEU A 144 -13.28 0.42 12.51
N ILE A 145 -14.12 -0.06 11.58
CA ILE A 145 -15.58 0.03 11.68
C ILE A 145 -16.07 -0.68 12.94
N ASN A 146 -15.63 -1.92 13.18
CA ASN A 146 -16.04 -2.67 14.36
C ASN A 146 -15.61 -1.97 15.67
N VAL A 147 -14.41 -1.37 15.68
CA VAL A 147 -13.93 -0.57 16.82
C VAL A 147 -14.80 0.66 17.05
N ALA A 148 -15.14 1.38 15.99
CA ALA A 148 -16.03 2.54 16.06
C ALA A 148 -17.43 2.16 16.59
N ASP A 149 -17.98 1.02 16.12
CA ASP A 149 -19.26 0.49 16.60
C ASP A 149 -19.26 0.26 18.11
N THR A 150 -18.17 -0.27 18.67
CA THR A 150 -18.07 -0.47 20.14
C THR A 150 -18.08 0.84 20.93
N LYS A 151 -17.72 1.94 20.26
CA LYS A 151 -17.73 3.30 20.83
C LYS A 151 -19.02 4.06 20.50
N GLY A 152 -19.97 3.46 19.77
CA GLY A 152 -21.19 4.12 19.28
C GLY A 152 -20.94 5.20 18.24
N ILE A 153 -19.83 5.09 17.48
CA ILE A 153 -19.42 6.03 16.45
C ILE A 153 -19.82 5.49 15.07
N ASP A 154 -20.51 6.30 14.26
CA ASP A 154 -20.80 6.01 12.87
C ASP A 154 -19.75 6.66 11.96
N LEU A 155 -18.88 5.82 11.35
CA LEU A 155 -17.82 6.30 10.47
C LEU A 155 -18.33 6.77 9.10
N SER A 156 -19.58 6.46 8.72
CA SER A 156 -20.17 7.02 7.50
C SER A 156 -20.42 8.53 7.58
N GLU A 157 -20.43 9.08 8.78
CA GLU A 157 -20.52 10.53 9.03
C GLU A 157 -19.14 11.20 9.17
N SER A 158 -18.05 10.44 9.02
CA SER A 158 -16.69 10.99 9.03
C SER A 158 -16.40 11.80 7.76
N THR A 159 -15.25 12.46 7.71
CA THR A 159 -14.82 13.18 6.51
C THR A 159 -14.17 12.28 5.45
N ILE A 160 -14.01 10.98 5.72
CA ILE A 160 -13.47 10.03 4.76
C ILE A 160 -14.46 9.87 3.60
N SER A 161 -14.06 10.28 2.41
CA SER A 161 -14.82 10.12 1.16
C SER A 161 -14.22 9.09 0.21
N ILE A 162 -12.96 8.70 0.46
CA ILE A 162 -12.23 7.70 -0.34
C ILE A 162 -11.54 6.71 0.60
N VAL A 163 -11.69 5.41 0.31
CA VAL A 163 -10.94 4.32 0.94
C VAL A 163 -10.10 3.62 -0.12
N ILE A 164 -8.78 3.68 0.01
CA ILE A 164 -7.85 2.93 -0.84
C ILE A 164 -7.51 1.62 -0.13
N CYS A 165 -7.86 0.51 -0.76
CA CYS A 165 -7.51 -0.84 -0.32
C CYS A 165 -6.29 -1.35 -1.10
N SER A 166 -5.36 -2.00 -0.42
CA SER A 166 -4.20 -2.64 -1.04
C SER A 166 -3.66 -3.78 -0.17
N ALA A 167 -2.72 -4.55 -0.72
CA ALA A 167 -1.98 -5.63 -0.07
C ALA A 167 -2.78 -6.91 0.23
N GLU A 168 -4.08 -6.95 0.02
CA GLU A 168 -4.92 -8.15 0.09
C GLU A 168 -6.08 -8.06 -0.90
N THR A 169 -6.69 -9.19 -1.19
CA THR A 169 -7.83 -9.25 -2.13
C THR A 169 -9.03 -8.47 -1.60
N LEU A 170 -9.55 -7.56 -2.41
CA LEU A 170 -10.80 -6.86 -2.18
C LEU A 170 -11.92 -7.58 -2.93
N SER A 171 -12.76 -8.32 -2.21
CA SER A 171 -13.96 -8.94 -2.81
C SER A 171 -15.11 -7.93 -2.90
N ASP A 172 -16.06 -8.16 -3.82
CA ASP A 172 -17.23 -7.29 -3.99
C ASP A 172 -17.99 -7.09 -2.68
N ALA A 173 -18.22 -8.15 -1.91
CA ALA A 173 -18.88 -8.07 -0.62
C ALA A 173 -18.12 -7.22 0.42
N LYS A 174 -16.77 -7.25 0.39
CA LYS A 174 -15.96 -6.37 1.24
C LYS A 174 -16.06 -4.91 0.77
N ARG A 175 -15.99 -4.69 -0.55
CA ARG A 175 -16.13 -3.36 -1.16
C ARG A 175 -17.47 -2.73 -0.78
N GLU A 176 -18.57 -3.41 -1.01
CA GLU A 176 -19.92 -2.93 -0.68
C GLU A 176 -20.05 -2.58 0.81
N LYS A 177 -19.56 -3.46 1.68
CA LYS A 177 -19.58 -3.21 3.12
C LYS A 177 -18.74 -2.00 3.52
N LEU A 178 -17.55 -1.84 2.94
CA LEU A 178 -16.68 -0.68 3.21
C LEU A 178 -17.34 0.59 2.70
N ALA A 179 -17.82 0.61 1.45
CA ALA A 179 -18.48 1.77 0.87
C ALA A 179 -19.67 2.23 1.73
N LEU A 180 -20.53 1.29 2.15
CA LEU A 180 -21.68 1.60 2.99
C LEU A 180 -21.28 2.16 4.35
N ARG A 181 -20.30 1.51 5.01
CA ARG A 181 -19.98 1.79 6.41
C ARG A 181 -19.03 2.97 6.60
N TRP A 182 -18.26 3.34 5.57
CA TRP A 182 -17.47 4.56 5.56
C TRP A 182 -18.20 5.73 4.88
N GLY A 183 -19.29 5.48 4.14
CA GLY A 183 -19.94 6.48 3.29
C GLY A 183 -19.00 6.97 2.17
N ALA A 184 -18.15 6.12 1.65
CA ALA A 184 -17.00 6.47 0.83
C ALA A 184 -16.89 5.61 -0.43
N GLU A 185 -16.24 6.13 -1.47
CA GLU A 185 -15.81 5.32 -2.61
C GLU A 185 -14.62 4.45 -2.24
N VAL A 186 -14.57 3.22 -2.77
CA VAL A 186 -13.56 2.22 -2.41
C VAL A 186 -12.79 1.79 -3.65
N TYR A 187 -11.51 2.04 -3.66
CA TYR A 187 -10.59 1.71 -4.76
C TYR A 187 -9.64 0.59 -4.37
N ASP A 188 -9.37 -0.32 -5.32
CA ASP A 188 -8.35 -1.37 -5.17
C ASP A 188 -7.06 -0.98 -5.87
N VAL A 189 -5.94 -1.17 -5.18
CA VAL A 189 -4.61 -0.89 -5.71
C VAL A 189 -3.71 -2.10 -5.51
N PHE A 190 -3.21 -2.62 -6.61
CA PHE A 190 -2.35 -3.79 -6.62
C PHE A 190 -0.88 -3.43 -6.75
N GLY A 191 -0.09 -3.91 -5.83
CA GLY A 191 1.36 -3.78 -5.84
C GLY A 191 2.04 -4.88 -5.04
N MET A 192 3.32 -5.03 -5.25
CA MET A 192 4.15 -6.02 -4.55
C MET A 192 5.54 -5.45 -4.25
N SER A 193 6.17 -5.94 -3.17
CA SER A 193 7.49 -5.46 -2.75
C SER A 193 8.56 -5.67 -3.83
N GLU A 194 8.39 -6.67 -4.67
CA GLU A 194 9.30 -7.06 -5.73
C GLU A 194 9.27 -6.10 -6.92
N ALA A 195 8.06 -5.72 -7.37
CA ALA A 195 7.85 -4.99 -8.61
C ALA A 195 7.34 -3.56 -8.42
N GLY A 196 6.89 -3.19 -7.21
CA GLY A 196 6.27 -1.90 -6.95
C GLY A 196 4.78 -1.87 -7.32
N LEU A 197 4.29 -0.76 -7.84
CA LEU A 197 2.91 -0.62 -8.33
C LEU A 197 2.73 -1.47 -9.59
N MET A 198 1.68 -2.29 -9.59
CA MET A 198 1.28 -3.11 -10.73
C MET A 198 0.06 -2.53 -11.44
N GLY A 199 -0.81 -1.84 -10.71
CA GLY A 199 -1.98 -1.17 -11.25
C GLY A 199 -2.92 -0.64 -10.18
N CYS A 200 -3.86 0.19 -10.57
CA CYS A 200 -4.91 0.72 -9.71
C CYS A 200 -6.24 0.78 -10.47
N GLU A 201 -7.33 0.76 -9.74
CA GLU A 201 -8.63 1.10 -10.30
C GLU A 201 -8.72 2.59 -10.64
N GLY A 202 -9.55 2.92 -11.62
CA GLY A 202 -10.02 4.27 -11.88
C GLY A 202 -11.49 4.44 -11.48
N ASP A 203 -12.04 5.62 -11.76
CA ASP A 203 -13.43 5.97 -11.40
C ASP A 203 -14.51 5.05 -11.99
N ALA A 204 -14.20 4.32 -13.06
CA ALA A 204 -15.14 3.39 -13.67
C ALA A 204 -15.32 2.09 -12.88
N HIS A 205 -14.41 1.77 -11.96
CA HIS A 205 -14.36 0.51 -11.20
C HIS A 205 -14.47 -0.75 -12.09
N ASP A 206 -13.90 -0.69 -13.29
CA ASP A 206 -13.95 -1.75 -14.31
C ASP A 206 -12.74 -2.68 -14.28
N GLY A 207 -11.95 -2.61 -13.21
CA GLY A 207 -10.79 -3.43 -12.93
C GLY A 207 -9.52 -2.62 -12.66
N ILE A 208 -8.42 -3.34 -12.42
CA ILE A 208 -7.10 -2.76 -12.17
C ILE A 208 -6.38 -2.55 -13.51
N HIS A 209 -5.95 -1.33 -13.76
CA HIS A 209 -5.25 -0.90 -14.98
C HIS A 209 -3.81 -0.48 -14.69
#